data_4402bf94673eeee8b256f4399fd136fb
#
_entry.id   4402bf94673eeee8b256f4399fd136fb
#
_cell.length_a   1.000
_cell.length_b   1.000
_cell.length_c   1.000
_cell.angle_alpha   90.00
_cell.angle_beta   90.00
_cell.angle_gamma   90.00
#
_symmetry.space_group_name_H-M   'P 1'
#
loop_
_entity.id
_entity.type
_entity.pdbx_description
1 polymer ?
#
loop_
_entity_poly.entity_id
_entity_poly.type
_entity_poly.pdbx_seq_one_letter_code
_entity_poly.pdbx_strand_id
1 'polypeptide(L)'
;MTPDRPKAARDLLAFYLEAGADALLGEEPVDRFADQEPARSPAPPAAEPATRRPPLSYSPKTRVSGERPTPPAPTSPAPPSPDVAATDARQQARQAASLEELRRILESFEGCELKRHAKQLVFADGNPEARLMFVGEAPGREEDLEGLPFVGRSGKLLDLMIKAIGLDRTTSYIANIIPWRPPGNRTPTPQESQICLPFILRQIELVDPDILVCLGGPSSQTLLGFTDGIMKTRGRWLTFNTGTRDIRAIATLHPAYLLRQPLHKRLAWRDFLAIKKALSS
;
A
#
# COMPACT_ATOMS: atom_id res chain seq x y z
N MET A 1 16.01 -44.98 -23.64
CA MET A 1 16.54 -44.06 -22.58
C MET A 1 15.51 -44.00 -21.49
N THR A 2 15.75 -44.67 -20.37
CA THR A 2 14.88 -44.62 -19.18
C THR A 2 15.07 -43.27 -18.51
N PRO A 3 14.02 -42.50 -18.24
CA PRO A 3 14.16 -41.22 -17.56
C PRO A 3 14.75 -41.42 -16.16
N ASP A 4 15.70 -40.59 -15.79
CA ASP A 4 16.31 -40.55 -14.46
C ASP A 4 15.23 -40.18 -13.45
N ARG A 5 14.65 -41.18 -12.76
CA ARG A 5 13.57 -41.05 -11.79
C ARG A 5 13.86 -40.04 -10.68
N PRO A 6 15.09 -39.99 -10.10
CA PRO A 6 15.40 -38.99 -9.06
C PRO A 6 15.37 -37.54 -9.58
N LYS A 7 15.79 -37.29 -10.82
CA LYS A 7 15.75 -35.95 -11.43
C LYS A 7 14.33 -35.51 -11.70
N ALA A 8 13.50 -36.38 -12.30
CA ALA A 8 12.10 -36.08 -12.57
C ALA A 8 11.29 -35.82 -11.30
N ALA A 9 11.59 -36.52 -10.17
CA ALA A 9 10.95 -36.28 -8.90
C ALA A 9 11.36 -34.91 -8.29
N ARG A 10 12.62 -34.51 -8.41
CA ARG A 10 13.10 -33.19 -7.98
C ARG A 10 12.47 -32.06 -8.78
N ASP A 11 12.39 -32.21 -10.09
CA ASP A 11 11.78 -31.22 -10.98
C ASP A 11 10.27 -31.06 -10.69
N LEU A 12 9.59 -32.17 -10.35
CA LEU A 12 8.18 -32.15 -9.95
C LEU A 12 7.99 -31.48 -8.58
N LEU A 13 8.85 -31.75 -7.60
CA LEU A 13 8.79 -31.08 -6.29
C LEU A 13 9.10 -29.59 -6.41
N ALA A 14 10.07 -29.21 -7.24
CA ALA A 14 10.36 -27.80 -7.52
C ALA A 14 9.16 -27.10 -8.15
N PHE A 15 8.48 -27.75 -9.11
CA PHE A 15 7.26 -27.23 -9.72
C PHE A 15 6.14 -26.99 -8.68
N TYR A 16 5.92 -27.91 -7.75
CA TYR A 16 4.92 -27.74 -6.69
C TYR A 16 5.29 -26.62 -5.71
N LEU A 17 6.57 -26.48 -5.35
CA LEU A 17 7.06 -25.39 -4.50
C LEU A 17 6.88 -24.02 -5.20
N GLU A 18 7.22 -23.93 -6.49
CA GLU A 18 7.00 -22.72 -7.28
C GLU A 18 5.51 -22.41 -7.48
N ALA A 19 4.67 -23.45 -7.55
CA ALA A 19 3.22 -23.32 -7.60
C ALA A 19 2.58 -22.91 -6.25
N GLY A 20 3.39 -22.83 -5.16
CA GLY A 20 2.92 -22.42 -3.83
C GLY A 20 2.29 -23.56 -3.02
N ALA A 21 2.55 -24.82 -3.38
CA ALA A 21 2.18 -25.99 -2.58
C ALA A 21 3.31 -26.24 -1.56
N ASP A 22 3.19 -25.67 -0.35
CA ASP A 22 4.18 -25.71 0.71
C ASP A 22 3.83 -26.70 1.85
N ALA A 23 2.72 -27.44 1.70
CA ALA A 23 2.27 -28.42 2.68
C ALA A 23 2.08 -29.81 2.07
N LEU A 24 2.57 -30.84 2.76
CA LEU A 24 2.24 -32.23 2.47
C LEU A 24 0.79 -32.49 2.90
N LEU A 25 -0.03 -32.93 1.96
CA LEU A 25 -1.38 -33.42 2.27
C LEU A 25 -1.25 -34.88 2.74
N GLY A 26 -1.79 -35.18 3.92
CA GLY A 26 -1.95 -36.57 4.38
C GLY A 26 -3.00 -37.30 3.56
N GLU A 27 -2.93 -38.63 3.54
CA GLU A 27 -3.93 -39.46 2.80
C GLU A 27 -5.32 -39.45 3.47
N GLU A 28 -5.40 -39.03 4.74
CA GLU A 28 -6.68 -38.88 5.45
C GLU A 28 -7.05 -37.41 5.64
N PRO A 29 -8.33 -37.02 5.40
CA PRO A 29 -8.77 -35.66 5.61
C PRO A 29 -8.78 -35.33 7.11
N VAL A 30 -8.06 -34.26 7.52
CA VAL A 30 -8.04 -33.75 8.90
C VAL A 30 -9.10 -32.67 9.02
N ASP A 31 -10.11 -32.91 9.86
CA ASP A 31 -11.10 -31.89 10.22
C ASP A 31 -10.50 -30.89 11.23
N ARG A 32 -9.97 -29.79 10.73
CA ARG A 32 -9.39 -28.71 11.55
C ARG A 32 -10.43 -27.90 12.34
N PHE A 33 -11.72 -28.17 12.16
CA PHE A 33 -12.78 -27.55 12.95
C PHE A 33 -13.17 -28.41 14.17
N ALA A 34 -12.85 -29.72 14.16
CA ALA A 34 -13.08 -30.61 15.30
C ALA A 34 -12.00 -30.48 16.40
N ASP A 35 -10.80 -30.02 16.08
CA ASP A 35 -9.64 -29.90 17.00
C ASP A 35 -9.52 -28.49 17.63
N GLN A 36 -10.62 -27.90 18.08
CA GLN A 36 -10.54 -26.70 18.93
C GLN A 36 -10.65 -27.06 20.42
N GLU A 37 -9.84 -27.99 20.91
CA GLU A 37 -9.41 -27.93 22.30
C GLU A 37 -8.17 -27.02 22.37
N PRO A 38 -8.18 -25.95 23.21
CA PRO A 38 -7.02 -25.08 23.34
C PRO A 38 -5.88 -25.92 23.92
N ALA A 39 -4.79 -26.06 23.19
CA ALA A 39 -3.56 -26.64 23.67
C ALA A 39 -3.20 -26.02 25.02
N ARG A 40 -3.33 -26.77 26.11
CA ARG A 40 -2.84 -26.37 27.43
C ARG A 40 -1.34 -26.16 27.31
N SER A 41 -0.93 -24.88 27.35
CA SER A 41 0.46 -24.55 27.60
C SER A 41 0.94 -25.32 28.85
N PRO A 42 2.13 -25.91 28.82
CA PRO A 42 2.68 -26.55 30.03
C PRO A 42 2.77 -25.48 31.12
N ALA A 43 2.17 -25.78 32.28
CA ALA A 43 2.20 -24.92 33.44
C ALA A 43 3.67 -24.70 33.84
N PRO A 44 4.06 -23.47 34.21
CA PRO A 44 5.39 -23.24 34.78
C PRO A 44 5.53 -24.03 36.10
N PRO A 45 6.74 -24.47 36.42
CA PRO A 45 6.97 -25.27 37.64
C PRO A 45 6.51 -24.48 38.88
N ALA A 46 5.83 -25.17 39.76
CA ALA A 46 5.30 -24.64 41.01
C ALA A 46 6.41 -23.93 41.81
N ALA A 47 6.22 -22.63 42.05
CA ALA A 47 7.05 -21.89 42.98
C ALA A 47 6.73 -22.32 44.40
N GLU A 48 7.77 -22.60 45.19
CA GLU A 48 7.69 -22.89 46.63
C GLU A 48 6.95 -21.81 47.41
N PRO A 49 6.28 -22.13 48.51
CA PRO A 49 5.45 -21.19 49.23
C PRO A 49 6.32 -20.12 49.93
N ALA A 50 6.27 -18.88 49.43
CA ALA A 50 6.89 -17.74 50.08
C ALA A 50 6.18 -17.44 51.41
N THR A 51 6.94 -17.48 52.50
CA THR A 51 6.56 -17.07 53.83
C THR A 51 5.92 -15.68 53.85
N ARG A 52 4.74 -15.61 54.45
CA ARG A 52 3.98 -14.36 54.68
C ARG A 52 4.83 -13.38 55.52
N ARG A 53 5.20 -12.24 54.92
CA ARG A 53 5.62 -11.05 55.62
C ARG A 53 4.37 -10.25 56.09
N PRO A 54 4.38 -9.72 57.30
CA PRO A 54 3.27 -8.89 57.79
C PRO A 54 3.19 -7.54 57.04
N PRO A 55 2.01 -6.94 56.94
CA PRO A 55 1.83 -5.68 56.23
C PRO A 55 2.54 -4.51 56.94
N LEU A 56 3.39 -3.82 56.21
CA LEU A 56 3.97 -2.54 56.66
C LEU A 56 2.90 -1.46 56.58
N SER A 57 2.53 -0.92 57.75
CA SER A 57 1.67 0.26 57.84
C SER A 57 2.43 1.48 57.29
N TYR A 58 1.91 2.08 56.23
CA TYR A 58 2.41 3.31 55.65
C TYR A 58 1.71 4.49 56.30
N SER A 59 2.41 5.24 57.14
CA SER A 59 1.96 6.53 57.63
C SER A 59 2.45 7.63 56.66
N PRO A 60 1.58 8.51 56.16
CA PRO A 60 2.02 9.57 55.25
C PRO A 60 2.73 10.68 56.07
N LYS A 61 4.04 10.81 55.91
CA LYS A 61 4.75 12.02 56.33
C LYS A 61 4.57 13.11 55.29
N THR A 62 3.82 14.12 55.63
CA THR A 62 3.70 15.39 54.93
C THR A 62 5.09 16.02 54.80
N ARG A 63 5.68 15.97 53.61
CA ARG A 63 6.85 16.79 53.25
C ARG A 63 6.34 17.95 52.42
N VAL A 64 6.28 19.10 53.03
CA VAL A 64 6.24 20.38 52.32
C VAL A 64 7.63 20.58 51.72
N SER A 65 7.76 20.35 50.41
CA SER A 65 8.95 20.75 49.65
C SER A 65 8.50 21.79 48.66
N GLY A 66 9.09 22.98 48.76
CA GLY A 66 8.87 24.07 47.82
C GLY A 66 9.21 23.64 46.40
N GLU A 67 8.22 23.59 45.55
CA GLU A 67 8.38 23.42 44.11
C GLU A 67 9.05 24.67 43.55
N ARG A 68 10.28 24.51 43.15
CA ARG A 68 10.92 25.43 42.22
C ARG A 68 10.15 25.31 40.89
N PRO A 69 9.64 26.42 40.33
CA PRO A 69 8.95 26.33 39.02
C PRO A 69 9.95 25.88 37.98
N THR A 70 9.75 24.67 37.44
CA THR A 70 10.41 24.19 36.24
C THR A 70 9.95 25.08 35.08
N PRO A 71 10.88 25.63 34.28
CA PRO A 71 10.49 26.35 33.07
C PRO A 71 9.66 25.43 32.18
N PRO A 72 8.59 25.93 31.57
CA PRO A 72 7.81 25.11 30.61
C PRO A 72 8.74 24.62 29.51
N ALA A 73 8.76 23.30 29.30
CA ALA A 73 9.42 22.70 28.17
C ALA A 73 8.88 23.36 26.88
N PRO A 74 9.72 23.59 25.86
CA PRO A 74 9.24 24.17 24.63
C PRO A 74 8.16 23.23 24.06
N THR A 75 6.94 23.69 24.03
CA THR A 75 5.83 23.00 23.40
C THR A 75 6.09 23.00 21.90
N SER A 76 6.48 21.85 21.34
CA SER A 76 6.42 21.66 19.90
C SER A 76 5.02 22.01 19.41
N PRO A 77 4.87 22.81 18.36
CA PRO A 77 3.55 23.16 17.85
C PRO A 77 2.76 21.87 17.56
N ALA A 78 1.54 21.84 18.06
CA ALA A 78 0.64 20.72 17.82
C ALA A 78 0.48 20.54 16.28
N PRO A 79 0.42 19.31 15.76
CA PRO A 79 0.21 19.08 14.34
C PRO A 79 -1.08 19.78 13.88
N PRO A 80 -1.10 20.38 12.66
CA PRO A 80 -2.27 21.07 12.14
C PRO A 80 -3.46 20.10 12.06
N SER A 81 -4.68 20.62 12.21
CA SER A 81 -5.87 19.80 12.03
C SER A 81 -5.92 19.23 10.61
N PRO A 82 -6.52 18.04 10.38
CA PRO A 82 -6.56 17.40 9.07
C PRO A 82 -7.12 18.28 7.95
N ASP A 83 -8.10 19.12 8.26
CA ASP A 83 -8.70 20.04 7.28
C ASP A 83 -7.73 21.16 6.88
N VAL A 84 -6.97 21.69 7.84
CA VAL A 84 -5.92 22.69 7.57
C VAL A 84 -4.82 22.05 6.73
N ALA A 85 -4.37 20.84 7.07
CA ALA A 85 -3.35 20.12 6.30
C ALA A 85 -3.81 19.81 4.87
N ALA A 86 -5.08 19.41 4.66
CA ALA A 86 -5.62 19.16 3.32
C ALA A 86 -5.76 20.46 2.50
N THR A 87 -6.07 21.60 3.14
CA THR A 87 -6.15 22.90 2.47
C THR A 87 -4.76 23.37 2.05
N ASP A 88 -3.79 23.25 2.94
CA ASP A 88 -2.38 23.56 2.66
C ASP A 88 -1.83 22.68 1.54
N ALA A 89 -2.10 21.37 1.57
CA ALA A 89 -1.74 20.45 0.50
C ALA A 89 -2.29 20.88 -0.87
N ARG A 90 -3.57 21.33 -0.94
CA ARG A 90 -4.15 21.85 -2.19
C ARG A 90 -3.45 23.09 -2.68
N GLN A 91 -3.13 24.02 -1.77
CA GLN A 91 -2.45 25.26 -2.13
C GLN A 91 -1.04 24.96 -2.64
N GLN A 92 -0.29 24.12 -1.94
CA GLN A 92 1.07 23.77 -2.33
C GLN A 92 1.11 22.97 -3.64
N ALA A 93 0.23 21.97 -3.82
CA ALA A 93 0.18 21.18 -5.04
C ALA A 93 -0.10 22.04 -6.28
N ARG A 94 -0.97 23.04 -6.18
CA ARG A 94 -1.28 23.96 -7.29
C ARG A 94 -0.11 24.85 -7.70
N GLN A 95 0.85 25.11 -6.82
CA GLN A 95 2.03 25.93 -7.11
C GLN A 95 3.04 25.22 -8.01
N ALA A 96 3.04 23.89 -8.02
CA ALA A 96 3.98 23.12 -8.82
C ALA A 96 3.68 23.29 -10.32
N ALA A 97 4.62 23.82 -11.08
CA ALA A 97 4.54 23.92 -12.54
C ALA A 97 5.14 22.70 -13.26
N SER A 98 5.87 21.83 -12.54
CA SER A 98 6.47 20.60 -13.08
C SER A 98 6.42 19.47 -12.07
N LEU A 99 6.69 18.24 -12.52
CA LEU A 99 6.80 17.05 -11.65
C LEU A 99 7.98 17.18 -10.66
N GLU A 100 9.08 17.80 -11.04
CA GLU A 100 10.24 18.06 -10.19
C GLU A 100 9.89 19.05 -9.07
N GLU A 101 9.12 20.09 -9.38
CA GLU A 101 8.63 21.02 -8.37
C GLU A 101 7.64 20.36 -7.43
N LEU A 102 6.72 19.55 -7.95
CA LEU A 102 5.78 18.80 -7.14
C LEU A 102 6.49 17.83 -6.19
N ARG A 103 7.54 17.17 -6.66
CA ARG A 103 8.38 16.31 -5.84
C ARG A 103 9.06 17.08 -4.71
N ARG A 104 9.70 18.23 -5.02
CA ARG A 104 10.33 19.09 -4.00
C ARG A 104 9.35 19.60 -2.96
N ILE A 105 8.14 19.94 -3.38
CA ILE A 105 7.06 20.35 -2.47
C ILE A 105 6.70 19.18 -1.54
N LEU A 106 6.51 17.97 -2.06
CA LEU A 106 6.23 16.78 -1.24
C LEU A 106 7.37 16.46 -0.26
N GLU A 107 8.63 16.59 -0.71
CA GLU A 107 9.81 16.40 0.16
C GLU A 107 9.85 17.38 1.33
N SER A 108 9.33 18.60 1.18
CA SER A 108 9.23 19.62 2.24
C SER A 108 7.90 19.62 3.00
N PHE A 109 6.84 18.95 2.51
CA PHE A 109 5.52 18.97 3.10
C PHE A 109 5.47 18.23 4.43
N GLU A 110 5.03 18.89 5.50
CA GLU A 110 4.95 18.35 6.87
C GLU A 110 3.52 18.04 7.35
N GLY A 111 2.52 18.27 6.49
CA GLY A 111 1.09 18.11 6.86
C GLY A 111 0.61 16.65 6.94
N CYS A 112 1.41 15.67 6.51
CA CYS A 112 1.05 14.26 6.58
C CYS A 112 1.96 13.49 7.55
N GLU A 113 1.37 12.91 8.59
CA GLU A 113 2.12 12.19 9.62
C GLU A 113 2.82 10.93 9.08
N LEU A 114 2.32 10.33 7.99
CA LEU A 114 2.95 9.18 7.35
C LEU A 114 4.40 9.46 6.94
N LYS A 115 4.73 10.69 6.57
CA LYS A 115 6.10 11.10 6.22
C LYS A 115 7.09 10.80 7.34
N ARG A 116 6.70 11.00 8.62
CA ARG A 116 7.56 10.76 9.79
C ARG A 116 7.89 9.28 10.02
N HIS A 117 7.05 8.39 9.50
CA HIS A 117 7.19 6.94 9.67
C HIS A 117 7.81 6.26 8.45
N ALA A 118 7.75 6.89 7.29
CA ALA A 118 8.36 6.41 6.07
C ALA A 118 9.86 6.68 6.04
N LYS A 119 10.63 5.83 5.38
CA LYS A 119 12.07 6.05 5.19
C LYS A 119 12.34 7.13 4.15
N GLN A 120 11.52 7.16 3.09
CA GLN A 120 11.64 8.14 2.03
C GLN A 120 10.33 8.35 1.27
N LEU A 121 10.32 9.38 0.44
CA LEU A 121 9.24 9.66 -0.50
C LEU A 121 9.27 8.64 -1.65
N VAL A 122 8.15 7.98 -1.89
CA VAL A 122 7.91 7.14 -3.08
C VAL A 122 7.06 7.93 -4.06
N PHE A 123 7.72 8.74 -4.90
CA PHE A 123 7.03 9.71 -5.75
C PHE A 123 6.40 9.06 -6.98
N ALA A 124 7.23 8.53 -7.87
CA ALA A 124 6.81 7.88 -9.11
C ALA A 124 7.95 7.09 -9.74
N ASP A 125 7.62 6.29 -10.76
CA ASP A 125 8.54 5.64 -11.66
C ASP A 125 7.97 5.59 -13.09
N GLY A 126 8.84 5.53 -14.08
CA GLY A 126 8.46 5.46 -15.47
C GLY A 126 8.64 6.77 -16.25
N ASN A 127 7.91 6.90 -17.35
CA ASN A 127 8.04 8.02 -18.30
C ASN A 127 7.05 9.14 -17.97
N PRO A 128 7.49 10.36 -17.66
CA PRO A 128 6.61 11.51 -17.44
C PRO A 128 5.71 11.89 -18.62
N GLU A 129 6.08 11.51 -19.84
CA GLU A 129 5.31 11.78 -21.07
C GLU A 129 4.48 10.56 -21.51
N ALA A 130 4.27 9.59 -20.60
CA ALA A 130 3.55 8.38 -20.94
C ALA A 130 2.06 8.63 -21.18
N ARG A 131 1.52 8.02 -22.23
CA ARG A 131 0.08 8.02 -22.51
C ARG A 131 -0.75 7.18 -21.53
N LEU A 132 -0.09 6.35 -20.72
CA LEU A 132 -0.71 5.43 -19.77
C LEU A 132 -0.15 5.65 -18.37
N MET A 133 -1.02 5.96 -17.41
CA MET A 133 -0.65 6.14 -16.01
C MET A 133 -1.35 5.11 -15.12
N PHE A 134 -0.59 4.45 -14.26
CA PHE A 134 -1.08 3.54 -13.22
C PHE A 134 -1.01 4.22 -11.85
N VAL A 135 -2.09 4.14 -11.08
CA VAL A 135 -2.13 4.68 -9.71
C VAL A 135 -2.61 3.60 -8.74
N GLY A 136 -1.72 3.25 -7.78
CA GLY A 136 -2.03 2.37 -6.65
C GLY A 136 -2.50 3.14 -5.42
N GLU A 137 -2.57 2.45 -4.28
CA GLU A 137 -3.02 3.02 -3.00
C GLU A 137 -1.86 3.67 -2.24
N ALA A 138 -0.85 2.90 -1.87
CA ALA A 138 0.28 3.33 -1.04
C ALA A 138 1.47 2.38 -1.23
N PRO A 139 2.70 2.84 -0.94
CA PRO A 139 3.89 2.00 -1.03
C PRO A 139 3.96 0.96 0.09
N GLY A 140 4.55 -0.19 -0.22
CA GLY A 140 4.93 -1.22 0.72
C GLY A 140 6.35 -1.03 1.28
N ARG A 141 6.88 -2.09 1.90
CA ARG A 141 8.21 -2.05 2.54
C ARG A 141 9.35 -1.92 1.52
N GLU A 142 9.28 -2.67 0.44
CA GLU A 142 10.31 -2.64 -0.59
C GLU A 142 10.34 -1.26 -1.27
N GLU A 143 9.16 -0.72 -1.57
CA GLU A 143 9.02 0.60 -2.17
C GLU A 143 9.56 1.71 -1.26
N ASP A 144 9.31 1.63 0.05
CA ASP A 144 9.81 2.57 1.05
C ASP A 144 11.35 2.50 1.20
N LEU A 145 11.96 1.34 0.93
CA LEU A 145 13.41 1.15 0.93
C LEU A 145 14.07 1.69 -0.33
N GLU A 146 13.44 1.49 -1.49
CA GLU A 146 14.01 1.85 -2.80
C GLU A 146 13.59 3.26 -3.27
N GLY A 147 12.53 3.84 -2.69
CA GLY A 147 11.98 5.14 -3.11
C GLY A 147 11.21 5.09 -4.43
N LEU A 148 10.92 3.89 -4.95
CA LEU A 148 10.22 3.68 -6.20
C LEU A 148 8.93 2.89 -5.99
N PRO A 149 7.82 3.22 -6.71
CA PRO A 149 6.57 2.49 -6.59
C PRO A 149 6.64 1.12 -7.28
N PHE A 150 5.93 0.15 -6.71
CA PHE A 150 5.76 -1.17 -7.30
C PHE A 150 7.08 -1.89 -7.64
N VAL A 151 8.03 -1.95 -6.71
CA VAL A 151 9.29 -2.70 -6.85
C VAL A 151 9.25 -4.08 -6.19
N GLY A 152 8.37 -4.28 -5.22
CA GLY A 152 8.17 -5.56 -4.54
C GLY A 152 7.49 -6.62 -5.41
N ARG A 153 7.06 -7.73 -4.77
CA ARG A 153 6.40 -8.86 -5.46
C ARG A 153 5.17 -8.43 -6.29
N SER A 154 4.39 -7.50 -5.79
CA SER A 154 3.23 -6.96 -6.51
C SER A 154 3.64 -6.14 -7.73
N GLY A 155 4.73 -5.40 -7.63
CA GLY A 155 5.29 -4.63 -8.73
C GLY A 155 5.83 -5.53 -9.84
N LYS A 156 6.56 -6.59 -9.50
CA LYS A 156 7.02 -7.58 -10.48
C LYS A 156 5.86 -8.22 -11.27
N LEU A 157 4.72 -8.44 -10.60
CA LEU A 157 3.52 -8.89 -11.31
C LEU A 157 2.95 -7.79 -12.20
N LEU A 158 2.92 -6.52 -11.75
CA LEU A 158 2.51 -5.39 -12.58
C LEU A 158 3.37 -5.30 -13.84
N ASP A 159 4.70 -5.42 -13.72
CA ASP A 159 5.62 -5.40 -14.85
C ASP A 159 5.29 -6.49 -15.90
N LEU A 160 4.99 -7.71 -15.43
CA LEU A 160 4.54 -8.79 -16.32
C LEU A 160 3.21 -8.47 -16.99
N MET A 161 2.26 -7.85 -16.28
CA MET A 161 0.96 -7.46 -16.83
C MET A 161 1.11 -6.35 -17.89
N ILE A 162 1.96 -5.36 -17.65
CA ILE A 162 2.26 -4.28 -18.61
C ILE A 162 2.97 -4.86 -19.83
N LYS A 163 3.97 -5.72 -19.62
CA LYS A 163 4.70 -6.39 -20.70
C LYS A 163 3.80 -7.24 -21.59
N ALA A 164 2.80 -7.90 -21.02
CA ALA A 164 1.86 -8.73 -21.76
C ALA A 164 0.97 -7.94 -22.76
N ILE A 165 0.83 -6.63 -22.57
CA ILE A 165 0.16 -5.73 -23.52
C ILE A 165 1.13 -4.98 -24.44
N GLY A 166 2.43 -5.28 -24.36
CA GLY A 166 3.47 -4.72 -25.23
C GLY A 166 4.06 -3.40 -24.74
N LEU A 167 3.90 -3.09 -23.44
CA LEU A 167 4.44 -1.91 -22.80
C LEU A 167 5.42 -2.30 -21.68
N ASP A 168 6.09 -1.30 -21.11
CA ASP A 168 6.98 -1.44 -19.96
C ASP A 168 6.99 -0.14 -19.12
N ARG A 169 7.90 -0.04 -18.15
CA ARG A 169 8.04 1.17 -17.31
C ARG A 169 8.51 2.39 -18.10
N THR A 170 9.22 2.21 -19.22
CA THR A 170 9.67 3.33 -20.06
C THR A 170 8.55 3.94 -20.92
N THR A 171 7.45 3.21 -21.05
CA THR A 171 6.27 3.60 -21.85
C THR A 171 5.02 3.84 -20.98
N SER A 172 5.14 3.75 -19.67
CA SER A 172 4.07 3.99 -18.70
C SER A 172 4.57 4.83 -17.53
N TYR A 173 3.65 5.46 -16.81
CA TYR A 173 3.93 6.19 -15.58
C TYR A 173 3.23 5.52 -14.40
N ILE A 174 3.92 5.34 -13.29
CA ILE A 174 3.43 4.57 -12.14
C ILE A 174 3.57 5.40 -10.87
N ALA A 175 2.49 5.55 -10.12
CA ALA A 175 2.46 6.27 -8.85
C ALA A 175 1.48 5.64 -7.85
N ASN A 176 1.36 6.23 -6.68
CA ASN A 176 0.38 5.90 -5.65
C ASN A 176 -0.36 7.16 -5.18
N ILE A 177 -1.57 7.02 -4.64
CA ILE A 177 -2.30 8.12 -4.00
C ILE A 177 -1.49 8.64 -2.81
N ILE A 178 -1.00 7.74 -1.98
CA ILE A 178 -0.18 8.03 -0.81
C ILE A 178 1.29 7.83 -1.18
N PRO A 179 2.14 8.86 -1.06
CA PRO A 179 3.55 8.74 -1.42
C PRO A 179 4.46 8.27 -0.28
N TRP A 180 3.92 8.01 0.90
CA TRP A 180 4.64 7.52 2.08
C TRP A 180 4.05 6.23 2.61
N ARG A 181 4.90 5.31 3.04
CA ARG A 181 4.46 4.01 3.55
C ARG A 181 3.73 4.13 4.89
N PRO A 182 2.49 3.61 5.02
CA PRO A 182 1.83 3.50 6.30
C PRO A 182 2.53 2.49 7.23
N PRO A 183 2.64 2.75 8.55
CA PRO A 183 3.22 1.83 9.51
C PRO A 183 2.61 0.43 9.42
N GLY A 184 3.47 -0.60 9.38
CA GLY A 184 3.02 -1.99 9.28
C GLY A 184 2.29 -2.36 7.97
N ASN A 185 2.37 -1.53 6.93
CA ASN A 185 1.59 -1.67 5.68
C ASN A 185 0.07 -1.69 5.93
N ARG A 186 -0.42 -1.00 6.96
CA ARG A 186 -1.87 -0.85 7.17
C ARG A 186 -2.51 -0.06 6.04
N THR A 187 -3.79 -0.20 5.87
CA THR A 187 -4.56 0.67 4.99
C THR A 187 -4.47 2.13 5.49
N PRO A 188 -4.23 3.10 4.59
CA PRO A 188 -4.30 4.51 4.93
C PRO A 188 -5.67 4.91 5.48
N THR A 189 -5.69 5.87 6.40
CA THR A 189 -6.94 6.44 6.88
C THR A 189 -7.57 7.35 5.81
N PRO A 190 -8.89 7.60 5.87
CA PRO A 190 -9.53 8.58 4.98
C PRO A 190 -8.89 9.97 5.05
N GLN A 191 -8.45 10.40 6.23
CA GLN A 191 -7.77 11.67 6.44
C GLN A 191 -6.41 11.71 5.75
N GLU A 192 -5.58 10.67 5.89
CA GLU A 192 -4.30 10.56 5.18
C GLU A 192 -4.50 10.61 3.66
N SER A 193 -5.52 9.92 3.16
CA SER A 193 -5.88 9.96 1.74
C SER A 193 -6.33 11.35 1.29
N GLN A 194 -7.13 12.06 2.06
CA GLN A 194 -7.57 13.43 1.75
C GLN A 194 -6.42 14.43 1.72
N ILE A 195 -5.45 14.30 2.63
CA ILE A 195 -4.26 15.15 2.67
C ILE A 195 -3.37 14.91 1.45
N CYS A 196 -3.20 13.66 1.02
CA CYS A 196 -2.33 13.31 -0.11
C CYS A 196 -3.02 13.48 -1.48
N LEU A 197 -4.34 13.42 -1.55
CA LEU A 197 -5.11 13.50 -2.80
C LEU A 197 -4.75 14.71 -3.69
N PRO A 198 -4.57 15.94 -3.20
CA PRO A 198 -4.22 17.08 -4.05
C PRO A 198 -2.93 16.89 -4.84
N PHE A 199 -1.94 16.18 -4.27
CA PHE A 199 -0.66 15.94 -4.92
C PHE A 199 -0.77 14.93 -6.06
N ILE A 200 -1.50 13.81 -5.87
CA ILE A 200 -1.69 12.85 -6.97
C ILE A 200 -2.58 13.43 -8.08
N LEU A 201 -3.58 14.25 -7.76
CA LEU A 201 -4.36 14.96 -8.77
C LEU A 201 -3.48 15.90 -9.60
N ARG A 202 -2.60 16.67 -8.96
CA ARG A 202 -1.65 17.52 -9.66
C ARG A 202 -0.65 16.72 -10.48
N GLN A 203 -0.21 15.58 -9.99
CA GLN A 203 0.67 14.67 -10.72
C GLN A 203 0.00 14.12 -11.98
N ILE A 204 -1.28 13.73 -11.90
CA ILE A 204 -2.07 13.30 -13.07
C ILE A 204 -2.22 14.45 -14.08
N GLU A 205 -2.49 15.67 -13.60
CA GLU A 205 -2.59 16.87 -14.46
C GLU A 205 -1.28 17.17 -15.18
N LEU A 206 -0.12 17.06 -14.50
CA LEU A 206 1.19 17.35 -15.07
C LEU A 206 1.68 16.25 -16.03
N VAL A 207 1.35 15.00 -15.79
CA VAL A 207 1.63 13.88 -16.71
C VAL A 207 0.71 13.91 -17.93
N ASP A 208 -0.53 14.36 -17.73
CA ASP A 208 -1.59 14.45 -18.75
C ASP A 208 -1.75 13.17 -19.61
N PRO A 209 -1.93 11.99 -19.00
CA PRO A 209 -2.02 10.73 -19.75
C PRO A 209 -3.33 10.63 -20.55
N ASP A 210 -3.36 9.81 -21.60
CA ASP A 210 -4.60 9.50 -22.32
C ASP A 210 -5.51 8.54 -21.53
N ILE A 211 -4.87 7.66 -20.74
CA ILE A 211 -5.57 6.66 -19.95
C ILE A 211 -5.02 6.61 -18.52
N LEU A 212 -5.93 6.75 -17.55
CA LEU A 212 -5.68 6.55 -16.13
C LEU A 212 -6.16 5.18 -15.69
N VAL A 213 -5.28 4.35 -15.11
CA VAL A 213 -5.60 3.02 -14.58
C VAL A 213 -5.48 3.01 -13.07
N CYS A 214 -6.61 2.88 -12.37
CA CYS A 214 -6.65 2.74 -10.93
C CYS A 214 -6.48 1.27 -10.52
N LEU A 215 -5.41 0.97 -9.76
CA LEU A 215 -5.06 -0.37 -9.29
C LEU A 215 -5.70 -0.66 -7.93
N GLY A 216 -6.83 -1.37 -7.94
CA GLY A 216 -7.54 -1.81 -6.73
C GLY A 216 -8.66 -0.88 -6.26
N GLY A 217 -9.39 -1.33 -5.23
CA GLY A 217 -10.53 -0.64 -4.67
C GLY A 217 -10.24 0.76 -4.14
N PRO A 218 -9.27 0.92 -3.21
CA PRO A 218 -8.97 2.23 -2.61
C PRO A 218 -8.61 3.29 -3.65
N SER A 219 -7.75 2.95 -4.62
CA SER A 219 -7.38 3.86 -5.70
C SER A 219 -8.59 4.27 -6.55
N SER A 220 -9.43 3.31 -6.94
CA SER A 220 -10.63 3.59 -7.74
C SER A 220 -11.71 4.36 -6.98
N GLN A 221 -11.87 4.12 -5.69
CA GLN A 221 -12.81 4.88 -4.84
C GLN A 221 -12.35 6.34 -4.71
N THR A 222 -11.08 6.55 -4.44
CA THR A 222 -10.54 7.89 -4.21
C THR A 222 -10.51 8.74 -5.47
N LEU A 223 -10.10 8.19 -6.62
CA LEU A 223 -9.94 8.95 -7.86
C LEU A 223 -11.18 8.94 -8.74
N LEU A 224 -11.91 7.82 -8.80
CA LEU A 224 -13.04 7.67 -9.71
C LEU A 224 -14.41 7.76 -9.01
N GLY A 225 -14.43 7.94 -7.68
CA GLY A 225 -15.66 8.09 -6.91
C GLY A 225 -16.54 6.83 -6.85
N PHE A 226 -15.97 5.64 -7.11
CA PHE A 226 -16.73 4.41 -6.99
C PHE A 226 -17.11 4.13 -5.53
N THR A 227 -18.37 3.81 -5.28
CA THR A 227 -18.88 3.37 -3.97
C THR A 227 -18.99 1.85 -3.88
N ASP A 228 -19.16 1.19 -5.02
CA ASP A 228 -19.19 -0.27 -5.13
C ASP A 228 -17.81 -0.90 -4.99
N GLY A 229 -17.75 -2.17 -4.55
CA GLY A 229 -16.51 -2.93 -4.46
C GLY A 229 -15.86 -3.17 -5.83
N ILE A 230 -14.54 -3.34 -5.82
CA ILE A 230 -13.72 -3.46 -7.04
C ILE A 230 -14.19 -4.55 -8.01
N MET A 231 -14.77 -5.65 -7.52
CA MET A 231 -15.28 -6.74 -8.38
C MET A 231 -16.44 -6.30 -9.27
N LYS A 232 -17.20 -5.26 -8.87
CA LYS A 232 -18.31 -4.69 -9.66
C LYS A 232 -17.86 -3.54 -10.54
N THR A 233 -16.81 -2.84 -10.14
CA THR A 233 -16.35 -1.59 -10.79
C THR A 233 -15.22 -1.82 -11.78
N ARG A 234 -14.41 -2.88 -11.61
CA ARG A 234 -13.33 -3.20 -12.54
C ARG A 234 -13.79 -3.35 -13.99
N GLY A 235 -12.97 -2.93 -14.90
CA GLY A 235 -13.25 -3.04 -16.34
C GLY A 235 -14.27 -2.02 -16.88
N ARG A 236 -14.84 -1.19 -16.02
CA ARG A 236 -15.75 -0.11 -16.43
C ARG A 236 -14.93 1.13 -16.78
N TRP A 237 -15.18 1.65 -17.98
CA TRP A 237 -14.60 2.90 -18.43
C TRP A 237 -15.39 4.10 -17.91
N LEU A 238 -14.68 5.12 -17.47
CA LEU A 238 -15.21 6.40 -17.06
C LEU A 238 -14.44 7.53 -17.76
N THR A 239 -15.01 8.70 -17.75
CA THR A 239 -14.32 9.94 -18.04
C THR A 239 -13.76 10.51 -16.74
N PHE A 240 -12.48 10.88 -16.72
CA PHE A 240 -11.81 11.54 -15.61
C PHE A 240 -11.33 12.92 -16.06
N ASN A 241 -11.73 13.96 -15.34
CA ASN A 241 -11.27 15.31 -15.60
C ASN A 241 -9.95 15.57 -14.88
N THR A 242 -8.89 15.88 -15.63
CA THR A 242 -7.56 16.15 -15.07
C THR A 242 -7.43 17.57 -14.50
N GLY A 243 -8.38 18.45 -14.80
CA GLY A 243 -8.30 19.90 -14.57
C GLY A 243 -8.00 20.66 -15.85
N THR A 244 -7.38 20.03 -16.85
CA THR A 244 -7.08 20.61 -18.18
C THR A 244 -7.92 19.99 -19.29
N ARG A 245 -8.18 18.69 -19.22
CA ARG A 245 -9.00 17.95 -20.20
C ARG A 245 -9.65 16.70 -19.57
N ASP A 246 -10.57 16.15 -20.32
CA ASP A 246 -11.17 14.85 -20.01
C ASP A 246 -10.35 13.72 -20.62
N ILE A 247 -10.01 12.73 -19.81
CA ILE A 247 -9.28 11.52 -20.21
C ILE A 247 -10.09 10.26 -19.89
N ARG A 248 -9.70 9.14 -20.48
CA ARG A 248 -10.31 7.84 -20.18
C ARG A 248 -9.73 7.26 -18.89
N ALA A 249 -10.59 6.73 -18.04
CA ALA A 249 -10.15 6.06 -16.81
C ALA A 249 -10.80 4.70 -16.62
N ILE A 250 -10.07 3.78 -16.02
CA ILE A 250 -10.53 2.41 -15.76
C ILE A 250 -10.00 1.91 -14.41
N ALA A 251 -10.82 1.18 -13.67
CA ALA A 251 -10.39 0.45 -12.49
C ALA A 251 -10.07 -1.01 -12.84
N THR A 252 -9.01 -1.55 -12.24
CA THR A 252 -8.68 -2.99 -12.34
C THR A 252 -8.21 -3.54 -10.99
N LEU A 253 -7.99 -4.85 -10.92
CA LEU A 253 -7.57 -5.52 -9.69
C LEU A 253 -6.12 -5.19 -9.35
N HIS A 254 -5.85 -4.92 -8.06
CA HIS A 254 -4.49 -4.65 -7.59
C HIS A 254 -3.60 -5.90 -7.72
N PRO A 255 -2.34 -5.80 -8.19
CA PRO A 255 -1.46 -6.96 -8.33
C PRO A 255 -1.26 -7.75 -7.03
N ALA A 256 -1.17 -7.10 -5.87
CA ALA A 256 -1.09 -7.78 -4.58
C ALA A 256 -2.33 -8.64 -4.27
N TYR A 257 -3.51 -8.24 -4.73
CA TYR A 257 -4.72 -9.05 -4.64
C TYR A 257 -4.64 -10.27 -5.56
N LEU A 258 -4.10 -10.11 -6.77
CA LEU A 258 -3.93 -11.21 -7.75
C LEU A 258 -2.89 -12.24 -7.32
N LEU A 259 -1.93 -11.87 -6.47
CA LEU A 259 -1.01 -12.83 -5.83
C LEU A 259 -1.73 -13.71 -4.80
N ARG A 260 -2.70 -13.15 -4.06
CA ARG A 260 -3.51 -13.89 -3.08
C ARG A 260 -4.67 -14.66 -3.71
N GLN A 261 -5.18 -14.20 -4.88
CA GLN A 261 -6.31 -14.76 -5.61
C GLN A 261 -5.95 -14.99 -7.08
N PRO A 262 -5.10 -15.99 -7.39
CA PRO A 262 -4.56 -16.18 -8.75
C PRO A 262 -5.63 -16.43 -9.83
N LEU A 263 -6.76 -17.03 -9.48
CA LEU A 263 -7.88 -17.27 -10.41
C LEU A 263 -8.47 -15.98 -10.99
N HIS A 264 -8.31 -14.84 -10.30
CA HIS A 264 -8.79 -13.55 -10.77
C HIS A 264 -7.85 -12.86 -11.76
N LYS A 265 -6.64 -13.40 -12.03
CA LYS A 265 -5.74 -12.90 -13.08
C LYS A 265 -6.43 -12.84 -14.45
N ARG A 266 -7.32 -13.80 -14.76
CA ARG A 266 -8.13 -13.79 -16.00
C ARG A 266 -9.02 -12.55 -16.13
N LEU A 267 -9.49 -11.98 -14.99
CA LEU A 267 -10.32 -10.78 -14.98
C LEU A 267 -9.45 -9.55 -15.28
N ALA A 268 -8.34 -9.41 -14.58
CA ALA A 268 -7.38 -8.33 -14.82
C ALA A 268 -6.83 -8.40 -16.27
N TRP A 269 -6.62 -9.61 -16.82
CA TRP A 269 -6.20 -9.78 -18.21
C TRP A 269 -7.19 -9.15 -19.18
N ARG A 270 -8.49 -9.35 -18.98
CA ARG A 270 -9.54 -8.70 -19.81
C ARG A 270 -9.46 -7.18 -19.74
N ASP A 271 -9.18 -6.61 -18.55
CA ASP A 271 -9.03 -5.17 -18.38
C ASP A 271 -7.80 -4.67 -19.15
N PHE A 272 -6.66 -5.37 -19.05
CA PHE A 272 -5.43 -4.99 -19.74
C PHE A 272 -5.57 -5.10 -21.26
N LEU A 273 -6.30 -6.09 -21.79
CA LEU A 273 -6.63 -6.15 -23.23
C LEU A 273 -7.51 -4.96 -23.66
N ALA A 274 -8.47 -4.54 -22.84
CA ALA A 274 -9.28 -3.35 -23.11
C ALA A 274 -8.42 -2.06 -23.09
N ILE A 275 -7.47 -1.95 -22.17
CA ILE A 275 -6.49 -0.84 -22.13
C ILE A 275 -5.65 -0.84 -23.39
N LYS A 276 -5.08 -2.00 -23.80
CA LYS A 276 -4.30 -2.12 -25.03
C LYS A 276 -5.08 -1.64 -26.25
N LYS A 277 -6.31 -2.12 -26.41
CA LYS A 277 -7.19 -1.68 -27.50
C LYS A 277 -7.42 -0.18 -27.49
N ALA A 278 -7.63 0.39 -26.30
CA ALA A 278 -7.89 1.83 -26.12
C ALA A 278 -6.69 2.73 -26.44
N LEU A 279 -5.44 2.22 -26.26
CA LEU A 279 -4.21 2.94 -26.63
C LEU A 279 -3.92 2.91 -28.12
N SER A 280 -4.51 1.93 -28.85
CA SER A 280 -4.32 1.77 -30.30
C SER A 280 -5.38 2.53 -31.12
N SER A 281 -6.40 3.06 -30.49
CA SER A 281 -7.46 3.87 -31.08
C SER A 281 -7.19 5.35 -30.89
#